data_6d9906ace08eacb4cfa6aa6b93c537d1
#
_entry.id   6d9906ace08eacb4cfa6aa6b93c537d1
#
_cell.length_a   1.000
_cell.length_b   1.000
_cell.length_c   1.000
_cell.angle_alpha   90.00
_cell.angle_beta   90.00
_cell.angle_gamma   90.00
#
_symmetry.space_group_name_H-M   'P 1'
#
loop_
_entity.id
_entity.type
_entity.pdbx_description
1 polymer ?
#
loop_
_entity_poly.entity_id
_entity_poly.type
_entity_poly.pdbx_seq_one_letter_code
_entity_poly.pdbx_strand_id
1 'polypeptide(L)'
;LLTLRGEEPLRRRTAHPGQALRELLAAHKSPRLPGLPPFTGGLVGYFSYDYVKYAEPALVLDAQDQEGFQDMDLMLFEKVVVFDHFRQKLILIVSAGAEDLDVSYPAACAELERMAQLLRGGEALPRQPGRLTGPITPLFDQAAYCAMVERAKRYIFEGDIFQVVLSNRLEAEFEGSLLDAYRMLRTTNPSPYMFYFTSDEIELAGASPETLVKLEDGVLHTFPLAGTRPRGKTEEADKALERELLADEKELAEHNMLVDLGRNDLGKVS
;
A
#
# COMPACT_ATOMS: atom_id res chain seq x y z
N LEU A 1 14.68 11.30 -11.75
CA LEU A 1 15.46 10.26 -12.44
C LEU A 1 14.76 8.92 -12.20
N LEU A 2 14.38 8.24 -13.27
CA LEU A 2 13.88 6.87 -13.23
C LEU A 2 15.05 5.91 -13.39
N THR A 3 15.16 4.94 -12.50
CA THR A 3 16.15 3.86 -12.58
C THR A 3 15.39 2.52 -12.59
N LEU A 4 15.60 1.72 -13.63
CA LEU A 4 15.20 0.31 -13.66
C LEU A 4 16.44 -0.49 -13.26
N ARG A 5 16.36 -1.25 -12.17
CA ARG A 5 17.42 -2.15 -11.69
C ARG A 5 17.12 -3.56 -12.21
N GLY A 6 18.10 -4.25 -12.74
CA GLY A 6 18.00 -5.59 -13.31
C GLY A 6 19.33 -6.00 -13.89
N GLU A 7 19.38 -7.05 -14.72
CA GLU A 7 20.61 -7.51 -15.39
C GLU A 7 21.25 -6.40 -16.24
N GLU A 8 20.40 -5.60 -16.93
CA GLU A 8 20.83 -4.41 -17.65
C GLU A 8 20.15 -3.17 -17.09
N PRO A 9 20.77 -2.45 -16.14
CA PRO A 9 20.16 -1.30 -15.50
C PRO A 9 20.00 -0.14 -16.48
N LEU A 10 18.80 0.37 -16.61
CA LEU A 10 18.45 1.52 -17.43
C LEU A 10 18.19 2.74 -16.56
N ARG A 11 18.79 3.88 -16.89
CA ARG A 11 18.53 5.16 -16.26
C ARG A 11 18.03 6.18 -17.27
N ARG A 12 16.87 6.78 -17.02
CA ARG A 12 16.37 7.86 -17.87
C ARG A 12 15.76 8.99 -17.03
N ARG A 13 15.91 10.23 -17.52
CA ARG A 13 15.14 11.35 -16.96
C ARG A 13 13.76 11.39 -17.60
N THR A 14 12.73 11.55 -16.80
CA THR A 14 11.35 11.69 -17.28
C THR A 14 10.59 12.65 -16.38
N ALA A 15 9.68 13.43 -16.94
CA ALA A 15 8.69 14.21 -16.21
C ALA A 15 7.38 13.40 -16.01
N HIS A 16 7.24 12.27 -16.70
CA HIS A 16 6.05 11.43 -16.71
C HIS A 16 6.38 9.99 -16.32
N PRO A 17 6.68 9.70 -15.04
CA PRO A 17 7.06 8.37 -14.60
C PRO A 17 5.94 7.34 -14.81
N GLY A 18 4.67 7.75 -14.68
CA GLY A 18 3.52 6.90 -14.95
C GLY A 18 3.45 6.34 -16.37
N GLN A 19 3.97 7.05 -17.38
CA GLN A 19 4.04 6.53 -18.74
C GLN A 19 5.06 5.39 -18.84
N ALA A 20 6.21 5.53 -18.20
CA ALA A 20 7.21 4.46 -18.18
C ALA A 20 6.69 3.19 -17.50
N LEU A 21 5.87 3.33 -16.45
CA LEU A 21 5.21 2.20 -15.81
C LEU A 21 4.21 1.52 -16.73
N ARG A 22 3.44 2.28 -17.53
CA ARG A 22 2.53 1.70 -18.52
C ARG A 22 3.27 0.93 -19.60
N GLU A 23 4.39 1.45 -20.09
CA GLU A 23 5.24 0.78 -21.08
C GLU A 23 5.77 -0.55 -20.51
N LEU A 24 6.26 -0.54 -19.27
CA LEU A 24 6.75 -1.74 -18.58
C LEU A 24 5.63 -2.78 -18.39
N LEU A 25 4.46 -2.37 -17.90
CA LEU A 25 3.31 -3.26 -17.69
C LEU A 25 2.76 -3.81 -19.02
N ALA A 26 2.81 -3.04 -20.11
CA ALA A 26 2.39 -3.50 -21.42
C ALA A 26 3.30 -4.62 -21.96
N ALA A 27 4.61 -4.54 -21.68
CA ALA A 27 5.58 -5.59 -22.03
C ALA A 27 5.42 -6.88 -21.21
N HIS A 28 4.82 -6.78 -20.00
CA HIS A 28 4.62 -7.91 -19.08
C HIS A 28 3.14 -8.31 -18.94
N LYS A 29 2.34 -8.05 -19.97
CA LYS A 29 0.91 -8.38 -19.95
C LYS A 29 0.69 -9.88 -20.03
N SER A 30 -0.01 -10.46 -19.05
CA SER A 30 -0.39 -11.86 -19.03
C SER A 30 -1.91 -12.05 -19.12
N PRO A 31 -2.40 -13.21 -19.62
CA PRO A 31 -3.82 -13.49 -19.69
C PRO A 31 -4.40 -13.72 -18.29
N ARG A 32 -5.66 -13.31 -18.07
CA ARG A 32 -6.43 -13.70 -16.90
C ARG A 32 -7.07 -15.07 -17.16
N LEU A 33 -6.71 -16.04 -16.32
CA LEU A 33 -7.25 -17.40 -16.42
C LEU A 33 -8.25 -17.66 -15.29
N PRO A 34 -9.39 -18.31 -15.58
CA PRO A 34 -10.36 -18.67 -14.55
C PRO A 34 -9.73 -19.54 -13.44
N GLY A 35 -10.05 -19.25 -12.20
CA GLY A 35 -9.58 -20.01 -11.04
C GLY A 35 -8.21 -19.61 -10.50
N LEU A 36 -7.50 -18.71 -11.16
CA LEU A 36 -6.31 -18.07 -10.60
C LEU A 36 -6.68 -16.93 -9.62
N PRO A 37 -5.79 -16.61 -8.69
CA PRO A 37 -5.98 -15.46 -7.81
C PRO A 37 -5.98 -14.13 -8.58
N PRO A 38 -6.51 -13.04 -8.00
CA PRO A 38 -6.54 -11.73 -8.64
C PRO A 38 -5.15 -11.19 -9.02
N PHE A 39 -4.14 -11.48 -8.21
CA PHE A 39 -2.75 -11.11 -8.47
C PHE A 39 -1.95 -12.34 -8.92
N THR A 40 -1.44 -12.31 -10.13
CA THR A 40 -0.65 -13.39 -10.74
C THR A 40 0.78 -12.97 -11.07
N GLY A 41 1.13 -11.72 -10.76
CA GLY A 41 2.39 -11.07 -11.04
C GLY A 41 2.17 -9.60 -11.37
N GLY A 42 3.22 -8.82 -11.47
CA GLY A 42 3.16 -7.40 -11.75
C GLY A 42 3.98 -6.56 -10.78
N LEU A 43 3.75 -5.26 -10.77
CA LEU A 43 4.48 -4.32 -9.93
C LEU A 43 3.85 -4.23 -8.54
N VAL A 44 4.68 -4.37 -7.51
CA VAL A 44 4.32 -4.17 -6.10
C VAL A 44 5.33 -3.27 -5.44
N GLY A 45 4.88 -2.33 -4.63
CA GLY A 45 5.72 -1.40 -3.90
C GLY A 45 4.93 -0.20 -3.41
N TYR A 46 5.56 0.96 -3.35
CA TYR A 46 4.91 2.17 -2.87
C TYR A 46 5.10 3.36 -3.81
N PHE A 47 4.16 4.28 -3.71
CA PHE A 47 4.27 5.66 -4.17
C PHE A 47 4.31 6.56 -2.94
N SER A 48 5.27 7.48 -2.88
CA SER A 48 5.31 8.46 -1.80
C SER A 48 4.14 9.44 -1.90
N TYR A 49 3.84 10.13 -0.82
CA TYR A 49 2.85 11.22 -0.84
C TYR A 49 3.22 12.28 -1.88
N ASP A 50 4.50 12.61 -1.98
CA ASP A 50 5.03 13.63 -2.90
C ASP A 50 4.96 13.23 -4.38
N TYR A 51 4.59 11.97 -4.69
CA TYR A 51 4.34 11.56 -6.06
C TYR A 51 3.20 12.37 -6.71
N VAL A 52 2.33 12.98 -5.92
CA VAL A 52 1.25 13.87 -6.38
C VAL A 52 1.76 15.00 -7.29
N LYS A 53 3.00 15.47 -7.12
CA LYS A 53 3.63 16.49 -7.96
C LYS A 53 3.66 16.16 -9.46
N TYR A 54 3.61 14.86 -9.80
CA TYR A 54 3.56 14.44 -11.22
C TYR A 54 2.14 14.48 -11.80
N ALA A 55 1.12 14.45 -10.96
CA ALA A 55 -0.28 14.57 -11.35
C ALA A 55 -0.76 16.02 -11.28
N GLU A 56 -0.25 16.79 -10.30
CA GLU A 56 -0.65 18.18 -10.02
C GLU A 56 0.57 19.12 -10.10
N PRO A 57 1.00 19.52 -11.31
CA PRO A 57 2.22 20.33 -11.50
C PRO A 57 2.17 21.73 -10.87
N ALA A 58 0.97 22.21 -10.50
CA ALA A 58 0.79 23.49 -9.80
C ALA A 58 1.26 23.41 -8.34
N LEU A 59 1.39 22.21 -7.76
CA LEU A 59 1.86 22.04 -6.40
C LEU A 59 3.37 22.25 -6.33
N VAL A 60 3.78 23.21 -5.50
CA VAL A 60 5.17 23.43 -5.13
C VAL A 60 5.39 22.75 -3.79
N LEU A 61 6.08 21.60 -3.81
CA LEU A 61 6.42 20.87 -2.60
C LEU A 61 7.79 21.35 -2.12
N ASP A 62 7.81 21.96 -0.94
CA ASP A 62 9.00 22.55 -0.30
C ASP A 62 9.40 21.82 1.00
N ALA A 63 8.76 20.69 1.29
CA ALA A 63 9.09 19.87 2.43
C ALA A 63 10.53 19.36 2.35
N GLN A 64 11.22 19.40 3.48
CA GLN A 64 12.58 18.86 3.59
C GLN A 64 12.52 17.33 3.64
N ASP A 65 13.16 16.70 2.69
CA ASP A 65 13.40 15.26 2.66
C ASP A 65 14.83 14.97 3.15
N GLN A 66 14.95 14.66 4.44
CA GLN A 66 16.25 14.34 5.06
C GLN A 66 16.63 12.87 4.84
N GLU A 67 15.66 12.00 4.58
CA GLU A 67 15.85 10.56 4.42
C GLU A 67 16.13 10.16 2.97
N GLY A 68 15.86 11.04 2.01
CA GLY A 68 16.05 10.78 0.58
C GLY A 68 15.09 9.71 0.04
N PHE A 69 13.85 9.68 0.52
CA PHE A 69 12.84 8.72 0.06
C PHE A 69 12.60 8.84 -1.44
N GLN A 70 12.54 7.70 -2.11
CA GLN A 70 12.16 7.65 -3.51
C GLN A 70 10.69 8.06 -3.68
N ASP A 71 10.37 8.81 -4.75
CA ASP A 71 8.97 9.13 -5.08
C ASP A 71 8.14 7.86 -5.36
N MET A 72 8.80 6.81 -5.83
CA MET A 72 8.24 5.46 -5.95
C MET A 72 9.35 4.43 -5.88
N ASP A 73 9.07 3.29 -5.28
CA ASP A 73 9.91 2.09 -5.30
C ASP A 73 9.01 0.88 -5.56
N LEU A 74 9.21 0.26 -6.72
CA LEU A 74 8.36 -0.80 -7.24
C LEU A 74 9.22 -1.98 -7.68
N MET A 75 8.83 -3.17 -7.29
CA MET A 75 9.43 -4.44 -7.73
C MET A 75 8.50 -5.14 -8.71
N LEU A 76 9.04 -5.64 -9.80
CA LEU A 76 8.32 -6.49 -10.75
C LEU A 76 8.42 -7.95 -10.30
N PHE A 77 7.27 -8.55 -10.03
CA PHE A 77 7.14 -9.94 -9.64
C PHE A 77 6.63 -10.79 -10.80
N GLU A 78 7.41 -11.74 -11.22
CA GLU A 78 7.07 -12.74 -12.23
C GLU A 78 6.87 -14.13 -11.62
N LYS A 79 7.18 -14.27 -10.33
CA LYS A 79 7.04 -15.49 -9.53
C LYS A 79 6.27 -15.16 -8.26
N VAL A 80 5.18 -15.88 -8.04
CA VAL A 80 4.28 -15.60 -6.91
C VAL A 80 3.92 -16.89 -6.19
N VAL A 81 3.92 -16.82 -4.86
CA VAL A 81 3.36 -17.87 -3.99
C VAL A 81 2.09 -17.30 -3.34
N VAL A 82 0.97 -17.94 -3.61
CA VAL A 82 -0.34 -17.49 -3.10
C VAL A 82 -0.89 -18.48 -2.09
N PHE A 83 -1.23 -17.98 -0.91
CA PHE A 83 -1.96 -18.72 0.12
C PHE A 83 -3.45 -18.40 -0.01
N ASP A 84 -4.23 -19.30 -0.59
CA ASP A 84 -5.68 -19.21 -0.64
C ASP A 84 -6.27 -19.80 0.63
N HIS A 85 -6.51 -18.94 1.62
CA HIS A 85 -7.03 -19.35 2.92
C HIS A 85 -8.48 -19.85 2.85
N PHE A 86 -9.25 -19.42 1.88
CA PHE A 86 -10.64 -19.88 1.69
C PHE A 86 -10.69 -21.31 1.15
N ARG A 87 -9.87 -21.60 0.11
CA ARG A 87 -9.81 -22.94 -0.49
C ARG A 87 -8.78 -23.85 0.16
N GLN A 88 -8.02 -23.35 1.14
CA GLN A 88 -6.92 -24.06 1.81
C GLN A 88 -5.90 -24.61 0.80
N LYS A 89 -5.50 -23.78 -0.14
CA LYS A 89 -4.57 -24.14 -1.22
C LYS A 89 -3.37 -23.22 -1.24
N LEU A 90 -2.28 -23.77 -1.72
CA LEU A 90 -1.06 -23.07 -2.07
C LEU A 90 -0.94 -23.09 -3.59
N ILE A 91 -0.87 -21.90 -4.21
CA ILE A 91 -0.81 -21.75 -5.66
C ILE A 91 0.54 -21.13 -6.00
N LEU A 92 1.30 -21.80 -6.84
CA LEU A 92 2.57 -21.32 -7.36
C LEU A 92 2.37 -20.82 -8.78
N ILE A 93 2.87 -19.64 -9.08
CA ILE A 93 2.74 -18.99 -10.37
C ILE A 93 4.11 -18.54 -10.83
N VAL A 94 4.45 -18.87 -12.06
CA VAL A 94 5.63 -18.36 -12.77
C VAL A 94 5.20 -17.87 -14.14
N SER A 95 5.55 -16.63 -14.46
CA SER A 95 5.31 -16.05 -15.77
C SER A 95 6.38 -16.54 -16.76
N ALA A 96 5.96 -16.92 -17.96
CA ALA A 96 6.85 -17.31 -19.06
C ALA A 96 6.76 -16.28 -20.17
N GLY A 97 7.89 -15.90 -20.79
CA GLY A 97 7.92 -15.04 -21.96
C GLY A 97 7.26 -15.75 -23.16
N ALA A 98 6.44 -15.01 -23.90
CA ALA A 98 5.70 -15.54 -25.04
C ALA A 98 6.49 -15.55 -26.38
N GLU A 99 7.66 -14.91 -26.40
CA GLU A 99 8.46 -14.76 -27.62
C GLU A 99 9.11 -16.07 -28.07
N ASP A 100 9.55 -16.88 -27.11
CA ASP A 100 10.14 -18.21 -27.35
C ASP A 100 9.62 -19.21 -26.32
N LEU A 101 8.44 -19.77 -26.61
CA LEU A 101 7.78 -20.72 -25.72
C LEU A 101 8.51 -22.05 -25.58
N ASP A 102 9.27 -22.47 -26.58
CA ASP A 102 10.02 -23.72 -26.55
C ASP A 102 11.15 -23.67 -25.51
N VAL A 103 11.65 -22.48 -25.20
CA VAL A 103 12.65 -22.24 -24.18
C VAL A 103 12.02 -21.80 -22.86
N SER A 104 11.15 -20.81 -22.89
CA SER A 104 10.60 -20.17 -21.69
C SER A 104 9.67 -21.08 -20.89
N TYR A 105 8.85 -21.90 -21.55
CA TYR A 105 7.91 -22.78 -20.86
C TYR A 105 8.58 -23.90 -20.06
N PRO A 106 9.55 -24.66 -20.60
CA PRO A 106 10.30 -25.64 -19.80
C PRO A 106 11.05 -25.00 -18.63
N ALA A 107 11.61 -23.80 -18.83
CA ALA A 107 12.28 -23.06 -17.77
C ALA A 107 11.30 -22.66 -16.63
N ALA A 108 10.12 -22.20 -16.98
CA ALA A 108 9.07 -21.89 -16.02
C ALA A 108 8.58 -23.13 -15.26
N CYS A 109 8.45 -24.28 -15.92
CA CYS A 109 8.10 -25.54 -15.27
C CYS A 109 9.18 -25.98 -14.27
N ALA A 110 10.45 -25.90 -14.64
CA ALA A 110 11.57 -26.22 -13.76
C ALA A 110 11.59 -25.27 -12.54
N GLU A 111 11.28 -23.99 -12.73
CA GLU A 111 11.19 -23.03 -11.64
C GLU A 111 10.02 -23.31 -10.70
N LEU A 112 8.85 -23.70 -11.21
CA LEU A 112 7.73 -24.16 -10.38
C LEU A 112 8.10 -25.36 -9.51
N GLU A 113 8.81 -26.33 -10.06
CA GLU A 113 9.30 -27.50 -9.30
C GLU A 113 10.30 -27.08 -8.23
N ARG A 114 11.23 -26.17 -8.55
CA ARG A 114 12.18 -25.62 -7.59
C ARG A 114 11.48 -24.91 -6.44
N MET A 115 10.50 -24.07 -6.73
CA MET A 115 9.67 -23.39 -5.72
C MET A 115 8.93 -24.40 -4.83
N ALA A 116 8.34 -25.43 -5.43
CA ALA A 116 7.64 -26.48 -4.69
C ALA A 116 8.58 -27.26 -3.76
N GLN A 117 9.79 -27.58 -4.21
CA GLN A 117 10.83 -28.26 -3.40
C GLN A 117 11.27 -27.37 -2.24
N LEU A 118 11.51 -26.08 -2.49
CA LEU A 118 11.89 -25.12 -1.45
C LEU A 118 10.81 -25.04 -0.35
N LEU A 119 9.55 -25.00 -0.72
CA LEU A 119 8.42 -24.95 0.23
C LEU A 119 8.24 -26.23 1.04
N ARG A 120 8.62 -27.40 0.47
CA ARG A 120 8.50 -28.69 1.17
C ARG A 120 9.68 -29.00 2.08
N GLY A 121 10.87 -28.58 1.72
CA GLY A 121 12.11 -28.99 2.38
C GLY A 121 13.10 -27.87 2.65
N GLY A 122 12.72 -26.61 2.43
CA GLY A 122 13.60 -25.48 2.69
C GLY A 122 13.92 -25.28 4.17
N GLU A 123 15.14 -24.89 4.46
CA GLU A 123 15.55 -24.52 5.81
C GLU A 123 14.95 -23.16 6.19
N ALA A 124 14.55 -23.02 7.46
CA ALA A 124 14.14 -21.75 7.99
C ALA A 124 15.36 -20.82 8.10
N LEU A 125 15.25 -19.62 7.55
CA LEU A 125 16.28 -18.60 7.72
C LEU A 125 16.45 -18.22 9.20
N PRO A 126 17.67 -17.92 9.64
CA PRO A 126 17.91 -17.41 10.98
C PRO A 126 17.04 -16.17 11.24
N ARG A 127 16.35 -16.14 12.38
CA ARG A 127 15.56 -14.97 12.78
C ARG A 127 16.51 -13.85 13.18
N GLN A 128 16.19 -12.65 12.71
CA GLN A 128 16.81 -11.41 13.15
C GLN A 128 15.75 -10.59 13.90
N PRO A 129 15.52 -10.84 15.19
CA PRO A 129 14.46 -10.17 15.92
C PRO A 129 14.72 -8.68 15.96
N GLY A 130 13.67 -7.91 15.61
CA GLY A 130 13.72 -6.46 15.70
C GLY A 130 13.64 -5.94 17.12
N ARG A 131 14.38 -4.89 17.43
CA ARG A 131 14.31 -4.21 18.72
C ARG A 131 14.59 -2.72 18.59
N LEU A 132 13.90 -1.94 19.40
CA LEU A 132 14.25 -0.53 19.60
C LEU A 132 15.51 -0.44 20.48
N THR A 133 16.47 0.37 20.04
CA THR A 133 17.75 0.60 20.78
C THR A 133 17.83 1.99 21.39
N GLY A 134 16.87 2.87 21.06
CA GLY A 134 16.73 4.21 21.61
C GLY A 134 15.29 4.55 21.98
N PRO A 135 15.08 5.72 22.60
CA PRO A 135 13.74 6.20 22.92
C PRO A 135 12.99 6.61 21.64
N ILE A 136 11.67 6.51 21.70
CA ILE A 136 10.79 7.04 20.64
C ILE A 136 10.68 8.56 20.83
N THR A 137 11.01 9.31 19.79
CA THR A 137 10.97 10.78 19.80
C THR A 137 10.01 11.28 18.71
N PRO A 138 9.08 12.20 19.02
CA PRO A 138 8.24 12.83 18.03
C PRO A 138 8.99 13.96 17.29
N LEU A 139 8.69 14.17 16.02
CA LEU A 139 9.21 15.29 15.24
C LEU A 139 8.72 16.64 15.79
N PHE A 140 7.46 16.70 16.19
CA PHE A 140 6.87 17.87 16.86
C PHE A 140 6.48 17.50 18.29
N ASP A 141 6.85 18.33 19.23
CA ASP A 141 6.37 18.22 20.60
C ASP A 141 4.87 18.58 20.70
N GLN A 142 4.28 18.37 21.87
CA GLN A 142 2.85 18.62 22.08
C GLN A 142 2.46 20.08 21.78
N ALA A 143 3.27 21.05 22.18
CA ALA A 143 2.96 22.46 22.00
C ALA A 143 2.96 22.85 20.52
N ALA A 144 3.98 22.43 19.79
CA ALA A 144 4.11 22.66 18.35
C ALA A 144 2.96 21.99 17.58
N TYR A 145 2.62 20.74 17.92
CA TYR A 145 1.52 20.02 17.27
C TYR A 145 0.16 20.69 17.53
N CYS A 146 -0.12 21.08 18.79
CA CYS A 146 -1.35 21.81 19.13
C CYS A 146 -1.46 23.15 18.38
N ALA A 147 -0.34 23.88 18.22
CA ALA A 147 -0.35 25.12 17.45
C ALA A 147 -0.69 24.90 15.97
N MET A 148 -0.21 23.79 15.37
CA MET A 148 -0.62 23.40 14.00
C MET A 148 -2.13 23.10 13.92
N VAL A 149 -2.68 22.38 14.91
CA VAL A 149 -4.12 22.09 14.99
C VAL A 149 -4.94 23.39 15.04
N GLU A 150 -4.59 24.35 15.90
CA GLU A 150 -5.30 25.62 16.00
C GLU A 150 -5.23 26.44 14.70
N ARG A 151 -4.08 26.39 14.01
CA ARG A 151 -3.95 27.02 12.69
C ARG A 151 -4.83 26.32 11.64
N ALA A 152 -4.87 25.00 11.61
CA ALA A 152 -5.72 24.23 10.71
C ALA A 152 -7.22 24.52 10.93
N LYS A 153 -7.66 24.58 12.20
CA LYS A 153 -9.03 24.94 12.59
C LYS A 153 -9.42 26.31 12.05
N ARG A 154 -8.48 27.27 12.03
CA ARG A 154 -8.73 28.60 11.47
C ARG A 154 -8.98 28.54 9.96
N TYR A 155 -8.19 27.80 9.19
CA TYR A 155 -8.43 27.62 7.75
C TYR A 155 -9.77 26.95 7.44
N ILE A 156 -10.20 25.99 8.30
CA ILE A 156 -11.53 25.39 8.19
C ILE A 156 -12.63 26.44 8.44
N PHE A 157 -12.46 27.24 9.50
CA PHE A 157 -13.44 28.28 9.84
C PHE A 157 -13.53 29.38 8.78
N GLU A 158 -12.41 29.77 8.16
CA GLU A 158 -12.32 30.75 7.08
C GLU A 158 -12.85 30.22 5.74
N GLY A 159 -13.08 28.89 5.63
CA GLY A 159 -13.65 28.25 4.46
C GLY A 159 -12.61 27.90 3.39
N ASP A 160 -11.31 27.95 3.71
CA ASP A 160 -10.25 27.61 2.79
C ASP A 160 -10.14 26.10 2.54
N ILE A 161 -10.46 25.30 3.56
CA ILE A 161 -10.43 23.83 3.51
C ILE A 161 -11.60 23.25 4.31
N PHE A 162 -12.04 22.04 3.96
CA PHE A 162 -13.01 21.27 4.74
C PHE A 162 -12.35 20.35 5.77
N GLN A 163 -11.23 19.78 5.40
CA GLN A 163 -10.50 18.80 6.19
C GLN A 163 -9.01 18.89 5.91
N VAL A 164 -8.20 18.57 6.91
CA VAL A 164 -6.76 18.37 6.76
C VAL A 164 -6.27 17.32 7.76
N VAL A 165 -5.38 16.45 7.32
CA VAL A 165 -4.71 15.48 8.20
C VAL A 165 -3.33 16.02 8.55
N LEU A 166 -3.12 16.31 9.83
CA LEU A 166 -1.83 16.71 10.36
C LEU A 166 -1.08 15.45 10.83
N SER A 167 0.12 15.26 10.34
CA SER A 167 0.95 14.12 10.73
C SER A 167 2.02 14.52 11.74
N ASN A 168 2.41 13.56 12.58
CA ASN A 168 3.57 13.69 13.46
C ASN A 168 4.40 12.41 13.34
N ARG A 169 5.63 12.53 12.83
CA ARG A 169 6.54 11.42 12.70
C ARG A 169 7.15 11.07 14.07
N LEU A 170 7.12 9.78 14.39
CA LEU A 170 7.80 9.23 15.54
C LEU A 170 9.05 8.48 15.06
N GLU A 171 10.17 8.71 15.70
CA GLU A 171 11.46 8.14 15.34
C GLU A 171 12.07 7.39 16.52
N ALA A 172 12.77 6.32 16.22
CA ALA A 172 13.58 5.59 17.19
C ALA A 172 14.70 4.84 16.46
N GLU A 173 15.82 4.67 17.15
CA GLU A 173 16.83 3.73 16.68
C GLU A 173 16.32 2.30 16.75
N PHE A 174 16.60 1.50 15.72
CA PHE A 174 16.10 0.16 15.57
C PHE A 174 17.19 -0.75 14.99
N GLU A 175 17.28 -1.96 15.52
CA GLU A 175 18.15 -3.02 15.00
C GLU A 175 17.34 -4.27 14.67
N GLY A 176 17.78 -5.02 13.66
CA GLY A 176 17.13 -6.26 13.21
C GLY A 176 16.09 -6.01 12.12
N SER A 177 15.10 -6.90 11.99
CA SER A 177 14.08 -6.87 10.95
C SER A 177 12.69 -6.51 11.51
N LEU A 178 11.90 -5.77 10.73
CA LEU A 178 10.49 -5.48 11.01
C LEU A 178 9.57 -6.71 10.88
N LEU A 179 10.06 -7.86 10.38
CA LEU A 179 9.23 -9.03 10.13
C LEU A 179 8.48 -9.50 11.38
N ASP A 180 9.15 -9.53 12.55
CA ASP A 180 8.49 -9.95 13.79
C ASP A 180 7.48 -8.89 14.27
N ALA A 181 7.76 -7.62 14.10
CA ALA A 181 6.79 -6.54 14.35
C ALA A 181 5.57 -6.68 13.46
N TYR A 182 5.76 -6.96 12.16
CA TYR A 182 4.67 -7.24 11.23
C TYR A 182 3.84 -8.47 11.65
N ARG A 183 4.48 -9.55 12.10
CA ARG A 183 3.79 -10.74 12.59
C ARG A 183 2.92 -10.46 13.81
N MET A 184 3.38 -9.58 14.70
CA MET A 184 2.56 -9.11 15.82
C MET A 184 1.42 -8.21 15.34
N LEU A 185 1.71 -7.27 14.44
CA LEU A 185 0.71 -6.37 13.87
C LEU A 185 -0.47 -7.12 13.24
N ARG A 186 -0.20 -8.23 12.53
CA ARG A 186 -1.24 -9.09 11.93
C ARG A 186 -2.23 -9.66 12.94
N THR A 187 -1.82 -9.87 14.17
CA THR A 187 -2.65 -10.48 15.22
C THR A 187 -3.31 -9.44 16.12
N THR A 188 -2.66 -8.30 16.31
CA THR A 188 -3.16 -7.24 17.21
C THR A 188 -4.05 -6.23 16.51
N ASN A 189 -3.78 -5.95 15.24
CA ASN A 189 -4.53 -4.97 14.45
C ASN A 189 -4.73 -5.44 13.01
N PRO A 190 -5.49 -6.53 12.79
CA PRO A 190 -5.75 -7.04 11.45
C PRO A 190 -6.52 -6.03 10.61
N SER A 191 -6.15 -5.91 9.34
CA SER A 191 -6.76 -5.02 8.37
C SER A 191 -6.91 -5.71 7.02
N PRO A 192 -7.80 -5.23 6.12
CA PRO A 192 -7.96 -5.79 4.78
C PRO A 192 -6.67 -5.77 3.95
N TYR A 193 -5.85 -4.75 4.14
CA TYR A 193 -4.55 -4.59 3.47
C TYR A 193 -3.42 -4.63 4.50
N MET A 194 -2.72 -5.74 4.51
CA MET A 194 -1.55 -5.93 5.36
C MET A 194 -0.36 -6.22 4.47
N PHE A 195 0.74 -5.51 4.69
CA PHE A 195 1.93 -5.66 3.88
C PHE A 195 3.20 -5.67 4.74
N TYR A 196 4.14 -6.42 4.24
CA TYR A 196 5.54 -6.37 4.62
C TYR A 196 6.35 -6.31 3.32
N PHE A 197 7.06 -5.23 3.13
CA PHE A 197 7.82 -4.92 1.93
C PHE A 197 9.27 -4.69 2.31
N THR A 198 10.18 -5.30 1.57
CA THR A 198 11.62 -5.08 1.74
C THR A 198 12.27 -4.92 0.39
N SER A 199 13.05 -3.86 0.24
CA SER A 199 13.94 -3.61 -0.89
C SER A 199 15.39 -3.51 -0.40
N ASP A 200 16.31 -3.10 -1.27
CA ASP A 200 17.72 -2.96 -0.90
C ASP A 200 17.97 -1.87 0.15
N GLU A 201 17.07 -0.87 0.23
CA GLU A 201 17.29 0.36 1.01
C GLU A 201 16.26 0.55 2.12
N ILE A 202 15.12 -0.15 2.07
CA ILE A 202 14.00 0.12 2.96
C ILE A 202 13.25 -1.17 3.31
N GLU A 203 12.76 -1.21 4.55
CA GLU A 203 11.86 -2.23 5.05
C GLU A 203 10.58 -1.54 5.56
N LEU A 204 9.43 -1.94 5.05
CA LEU A 204 8.14 -1.36 5.39
C LEU A 204 7.20 -2.44 5.91
N ALA A 205 6.50 -2.15 6.99
CA ALA A 205 5.42 -2.99 7.50
C ALA A 205 4.19 -2.13 7.81
N GLY A 206 3.01 -2.60 7.43
CA GLY A 206 1.81 -1.82 7.64
C GLY A 206 0.52 -2.64 7.63
N ALA A 207 -0.52 -2.00 8.15
CA ALA A 207 -1.90 -2.46 8.15
C ALA A 207 -2.79 -1.28 7.77
N SER A 208 -3.53 -1.39 6.68
CA SER A 208 -4.43 -0.35 6.20
C SER A 208 -5.87 -0.86 6.13
N PRO A 209 -6.84 -0.15 6.70
CA PRO A 209 -8.25 -0.49 6.56
C PRO A 209 -8.84 0.00 5.24
N GLU A 210 -8.20 0.93 4.58
CA GLU A 210 -8.78 1.72 3.50
C GLU A 210 -8.19 1.36 2.13
N THR A 211 -9.07 1.32 1.13
CA THR A 211 -8.73 1.18 -0.28
C THR A 211 -8.61 2.57 -0.90
N LEU A 212 -7.42 2.94 -1.36
CA LEU A 212 -7.26 4.18 -2.12
C LEU A 212 -8.10 4.13 -3.41
N VAL A 213 -7.80 3.16 -4.26
CA VAL A 213 -8.55 2.86 -5.48
C VAL A 213 -8.30 1.40 -5.89
N LYS A 214 -9.33 0.72 -6.39
CA LYS A 214 -9.24 -0.62 -6.94
C LYS A 214 -9.73 -0.61 -8.39
N LEU A 215 -8.92 -1.13 -9.30
CA LEU A 215 -9.34 -1.40 -10.69
C LEU A 215 -9.48 -2.90 -10.89
N GLU A 216 -10.67 -3.36 -11.22
CA GLU A 216 -10.95 -4.78 -11.48
C GLU A 216 -11.89 -4.90 -12.67
N ASP A 217 -11.52 -5.70 -13.67
CA ASP A 217 -12.29 -5.95 -14.89
C ASP A 217 -12.77 -4.68 -15.63
N GLY A 218 -11.93 -3.64 -15.61
CA GLY A 218 -12.24 -2.35 -16.25
C GLY A 218 -13.11 -1.43 -15.41
N VAL A 219 -13.47 -1.81 -14.19
CA VAL A 219 -14.27 -1.01 -13.26
C VAL A 219 -13.39 -0.46 -12.14
N LEU A 220 -13.44 0.86 -11.93
CA LEU A 220 -12.79 1.53 -10.81
C LEU A 220 -13.72 1.56 -9.60
N HIS A 221 -13.15 1.25 -8.44
CA HIS A 221 -13.84 1.26 -7.16
C HIS A 221 -13.11 2.13 -6.15
N THR A 222 -13.86 2.90 -5.38
CA THR A 222 -13.40 3.53 -4.14
C THR A 222 -14.39 3.19 -3.02
N PHE A 223 -13.92 3.18 -1.78
CA PHE A 223 -14.71 2.76 -0.62
C PHE A 223 -14.52 3.78 0.51
N PRO A 224 -15.12 4.97 0.40
CA PRO A 224 -14.99 5.99 1.42
C PRO A 224 -15.48 5.48 2.78
N LEU A 225 -14.67 5.65 3.82
CA LEU A 225 -15.00 5.28 5.19
C LEU A 225 -14.91 6.51 6.08
N ALA A 226 -15.95 6.74 6.88
CA ALA A 226 -15.96 7.77 7.90
C ALA A 226 -16.86 7.33 9.07
N GLY A 227 -16.53 7.82 10.25
CA GLY A 227 -17.24 7.48 11.47
C GLY A 227 -16.88 6.12 12.06
N THR A 228 -16.79 6.06 13.38
CA THR A 228 -16.46 4.81 14.07
C THR A 228 -17.17 4.74 15.42
N ARG A 229 -17.68 3.55 15.75
CA ARG A 229 -18.17 3.20 17.08
C ARG A 229 -17.54 1.88 17.51
N PRO A 230 -17.27 1.68 18.79
CA PRO A 230 -16.82 0.38 19.30
C PRO A 230 -17.91 -0.65 19.08
N ARG A 231 -17.51 -1.93 18.91
CA ARG A 231 -18.49 -3.02 18.82
C ARG A 231 -19.18 -3.24 20.16
N GLY A 232 -20.48 -3.49 20.09
CA GLY A 232 -21.28 -3.83 21.27
C GLY A 232 -20.90 -5.19 21.85
N LYS A 233 -21.04 -5.35 23.18
CA LYS A 233 -20.78 -6.64 23.85
C LYS A 233 -21.89 -7.67 23.62
N THR A 234 -23.08 -7.22 23.22
CA THR A 234 -24.23 -8.06 22.82
C THR A 234 -24.74 -7.58 21.47
N GLU A 235 -25.53 -8.40 20.79
CA GLU A 235 -26.12 -8.04 19.50
C GLU A 235 -27.03 -6.81 19.60
N GLU A 236 -27.80 -6.69 20.69
CA GLU A 236 -28.68 -5.53 20.92
C GLU A 236 -27.89 -4.25 21.13
N ALA A 237 -26.79 -4.32 21.90
CA ALA A 237 -25.90 -3.18 22.13
C ALA A 237 -25.18 -2.79 20.83
N ASP A 238 -24.76 -3.74 20.03
CA ASP A 238 -24.10 -3.51 18.74
C ASP A 238 -25.04 -2.81 17.75
N LYS A 239 -26.29 -3.28 17.62
CA LYS A 239 -27.32 -2.63 16.80
C LYS A 239 -27.74 -1.25 17.33
N ALA A 240 -27.61 -0.98 18.63
CA ALA A 240 -27.84 0.34 19.17
C ALA A 240 -26.73 1.32 18.76
N LEU A 241 -25.48 0.90 18.84
CA LEU A 241 -24.31 1.69 18.40
C LEU A 241 -24.31 1.93 16.89
N GLU A 242 -24.74 0.94 16.08
CA GLU A 242 -24.95 1.12 14.64
C GLU A 242 -25.99 2.20 14.35
N ARG A 243 -27.14 2.17 15.01
CA ARG A 243 -28.19 3.19 14.84
C ARG A 243 -27.73 4.58 15.29
N GLU A 244 -26.98 4.65 16.39
CA GLU A 244 -26.38 5.90 16.86
C GLU A 244 -25.43 6.48 15.82
N LEU A 245 -24.53 5.66 15.27
CA LEU A 245 -23.58 6.08 14.22
C LEU A 245 -24.30 6.59 12.97
N LEU A 246 -25.32 5.87 12.51
CA LEU A 246 -26.10 6.23 11.32
C LEU A 246 -27.00 7.47 11.54
N ALA A 247 -27.26 7.86 12.78
CA ALA A 247 -28.02 9.05 13.14
C ALA A 247 -27.14 10.26 13.48
N ASP A 248 -25.83 10.10 13.54
CA ASP A 248 -24.87 11.16 13.87
C ASP A 248 -24.68 12.08 12.65
N GLU A 249 -25.24 13.28 12.70
CA GLU A 249 -25.22 14.25 11.59
C GLU A 249 -23.79 14.63 11.18
N LYS A 250 -22.85 14.73 12.14
CA LYS A 250 -21.45 15.07 11.86
C LYS A 250 -20.77 13.94 11.08
N GLU A 251 -20.92 12.71 11.54
CA GLU A 251 -20.31 11.53 10.89
C GLU A 251 -20.91 11.32 9.48
N LEU A 252 -22.22 11.54 9.31
CA LEU A 252 -22.87 11.50 8.00
C LEU A 252 -22.39 12.60 7.07
N ALA A 253 -22.19 13.81 7.56
CA ALA A 253 -21.68 14.92 6.75
C ALA A 253 -20.25 14.65 6.27
N GLU A 254 -19.40 14.11 7.14
CA GLU A 254 -18.04 13.70 6.79
C GLU A 254 -18.05 12.58 5.75
N HIS A 255 -18.88 11.55 5.94
CA HIS A 255 -19.01 10.45 4.99
C HIS A 255 -19.46 10.94 3.61
N ASN A 256 -20.48 11.77 3.55
CA ASN A 256 -20.98 12.32 2.29
C ASN A 256 -19.93 13.18 1.58
N MET A 257 -19.12 13.95 2.32
CA MET A 257 -18.00 14.71 1.78
C MET A 257 -16.97 13.77 1.12
N LEU A 258 -16.60 12.67 1.79
CA LEU A 258 -15.64 11.70 1.24
C LEU A 258 -16.21 10.93 0.04
N VAL A 259 -17.50 10.61 0.05
CA VAL A 259 -18.20 10.00 -1.12
C VAL A 259 -18.16 10.94 -2.31
N ASP A 260 -18.44 12.24 -2.11
CA ASP A 260 -18.41 13.23 -3.19
C ASP A 260 -16.99 13.43 -3.74
N LEU A 261 -15.99 13.47 -2.86
CA LEU A 261 -14.57 13.52 -3.26
C LEU A 261 -14.19 12.31 -4.12
N GLY A 262 -14.49 11.09 -3.66
CA GLY A 262 -14.20 9.86 -4.39
C GLY A 262 -14.91 9.81 -5.75
N ARG A 263 -16.17 10.25 -5.82
CA ARG A 263 -16.92 10.36 -7.07
C ARG A 263 -16.24 11.31 -8.06
N ASN A 264 -15.80 12.47 -7.58
CA ASN A 264 -15.10 13.45 -8.42
C ASN A 264 -13.74 12.92 -8.91
N ASP A 265 -12.99 12.25 -8.06
CA ASP A 265 -11.67 11.71 -8.43
C ASP A 265 -11.79 10.59 -9.46
N LEU A 266 -12.75 9.68 -9.30
CA LEU A 266 -13.01 8.66 -10.31
C LEU A 266 -13.47 9.29 -11.65
N GLY A 267 -14.29 10.34 -11.59
CA GLY A 267 -14.79 11.04 -12.78
C GLY A 267 -13.70 11.72 -13.62
N LYS A 268 -12.53 12.02 -13.05
CA LYS A 268 -11.38 12.59 -13.80
C LYS A 268 -10.67 11.57 -14.68
N VAL A 269 -10.83 10.28 -14.40
CA VAL A 269 -10.05 9.20 -15.03
C VAL A 269 -10.92 8.11 -15.69
N SER A 270 -12.26 8.23 -15.60
CA SER A 270 -13.22 7.26 -16.15
C SER A 270 -14.00 7.81 -17.34
#